data_4302e429ecbc598e9910e3a197379863
#
_entry.id   4302e429ecbc598e9910e3a197379863
#
_cell.length_a   1.000
_cell.length_b   1.000
_cell.length_c   1.000
_cell.angle_alpha   90.00
_cell.angle_beta   90.00
_cell.angle_gamma   90.00
#
_symmetry.space_group_name_H-M   'P 1'
#
loop_
_entity.id
_entity.type
_entity.pdbx_description
1 polymer ?
#
loop_
_entity_poly.entity_id
_entity_poly.type
_entity_poly.pdbx_seq_one_letter_code
_entity_poly.pdbx_strand_id
1 'polypeptide(L)'
;MQELPAVEVIGYQASDSVRANLQVYGADDPTSAVVICLPAMGVRGSFYADFAQHLRKAGFHVAVADLRGIDSSSVRASRACDFGYAEILERDLPALTACVRQRFPAGSQYFLGHSLGGQLWALYLSANPVAAEGLILIASCNVHYRGWHWPTRWYVLGMALTMRSLGFVLGYVPGDRLGFAGTEARTVVRDWSHNCMTGRYEVANSPIDYEAALQRLARPILAISFETDIYAPPNSVDNLLRKFRSSCVESRRFAKDHAGMEKVTHFSWAKKPQVVVDTISEWILARQSLPER
;
A
#
# COMPACT_ATOMS: atom_id res chain seq x y z
N MET A 1 27.38 -14.76 -14.67
CA MET A 1 26.41 -14.22 -13.69
C MET A 1 26.69 -12.73 -13.62
N GLN A 2 25.82 -11.89 -14.16
CA GLN A 2 25.90 -10.45 -13.93
C GLN A 2 25.60 -10.22 -12.45
N GLU A 3 26.51 -9.53 -11.75
CA GLU A 3 26.22 -9.08 -10.38
C GLU A 3 24.97 -8.23 -10.40
N LEU A 4 24.00 -8.58 -9.56
CA LEU A 4 22.83 -7.73 -9.36
C LEU A 4 23.33 -6.40 -8.80
N PRO A 5 22.97 -5.25 -9.40
CA PRO A 5 23.39 -3.96 -8.87
C PRO A 5 22.94 -3.84 -7.42
N ALA A 6 23.82 -3.27 -6.61
CA ALA A 6 23.57 -3.07 -5.19
C ALA A 6 22.29 -2.28 -4.97
N VAL A 7 21.49 -2.72 -4.01
CA VAL A 7 20.30 -1.97 -3.56
C VAL A 7 20.79 -0.68 -2.89
N GLU A 8 20.39 0.46 -3.45
CA GLU A 8 20.68 1.76 -2.87
C GLU A 8 19.71 2.02 -1.70
N VAL A 9 20.23 2.54 -0.58
CA VAL A 9 19.39 2.93 0.56
C VAL A 9 19.43 4.45 0.70
N ILE A 10 18.26 5.09 0.59
CA ILE A 10 18.12 6.54 0.67
C ILE A 10 17.27 6.90 1.89
N GLY A 11 17.80 7.79 2.75
CA GLY A 11 17.06 8.30 3.89
C GLY A 11 16.14 9.46 3.51
N TYR A 12 14.96 9.51 4.12
CA TYR A 12 14.09 10.69 4.10
C TYR A 12 13.63 11.06 5.51
N GLN A 13 13.19 12.30 5.68
CA GLN A 13 12.72 12.84 6.95
C GLN A 13 11.36 13.52 6.75
N ALA A 14 10.39 13.08 7.52
CA ALA A 14 9.07 13.69 7.60
C ALA A 14 9.11 15.06 8.32
N SER A 15 8.08 15.87 8.14
CA SER A 15 7.99 17.23 8.71
C SER A 15 8.02 17.27 10.25
N ASP A 16 7.70 16.16 10.91
CA ASP A 16 7.81 15.99 12.37
C ASP A 16 9.14 15.36 12.83
N SER A 17 10.16 15.40 11.96
CA SER A 17 11.50 14.87 12.20
C SER A 17 11.60 13.34 12.29
N VAL A 18 10.54 12.59 12.04
CA VAL A 18 10.62 11.13 11.91
C VAL A 18 11.38 10.78 10.64
N ARG A 19 12.34 9.87 10.77
CA ARG A 19 13.20 9.42 9.67
C ARG A 19 12.89 7.97 9.31
N ALA A 20 13.02 7.65 8.03
CA ALA A 20 12.97 6.30 7.52
C ALA A 20 13.81 6.19 6.24
N ASN A 21 13.98 4.98 5.73
CA ASN A 21 14.76 4.71 4.54
C ASN A 21 13.88 4.13 3.42
N LEU A 22 14.33 4.36 2.19
CA LEU A 22 13.85 3.72 0.96
C LEU A 22 14.90 2.72 0.48
N GLN A 23 14.47 1.54 0.10
CA GLN A 23 15.27 0.61 -0.70
C GLN A 23 15.00 0.92 -2.18
N VAL A 24 16.04 1.34 -2.90
CA VAL A 24 15.93 1.80 -4.28
C VAL A 24 16.62 0.81 -5.22
N TYR A 25 15.89 0.42 -6.25
CA TYR A 25 16.31 -0.48 -7.32
C TYR A 25 16.26 0.30 -8.64
N GLY A 26 17.42 0.82 -9.07
CA GLY A 26 17.52 1.65 -10.28
C GLY A 26 17.46 0.82 -11.56
N ALA A 27 16.61 1.19 -12.51
CA ALA A 27 16.68 0.71 -13.89
C ALA A 27 17.87 1.33 -14.62
N ASP A 28 18.21 0.78 -15.79
CA ASP A 28 19.36 1.23 -16.56
C ASP A 28 19.07 2.55 -17.30
N ASP A 29 17.84 2.78 -17.74
CA ASP A 29 17.40 4.03 -18.35
C ASP A 29 16.95 5.04 -17.27
N PRO A 30 17.59 6.22 -17.15
CA PRO A 30 17.23 7.22 -16.15
C PRO A 30 15.85 7.85 -16.35
N THR A 31 15.23 7.68 -17.50
CA THR A 31 13.88 8.19 -17.82
C THR A 31 12.78 7.19 -17.54
N SER A 32 13.14 5.97 -17.11
CA SER A 32 12.19 4.94 -16.75
C SER A 32 11.17 5.40 -15.72
N ALA A 33 9.95 4.91 -15.83
CA ALA A 33 8.93 5.13 -14.80
C ALA A 33 9.39 4.59 -13.44
N VAL A 34 8.91 5.24 -12.38
CA VAL A 34 9.23 4.91 -10.98
C VAL A 34 8.01 4.32 -10.32
N VAL A 35 8.13 3.10 -9.81
CA VAL A 35 7.10 2.45 -8.99
C VAL A 35 7.45 2.59 -7.51
N ILE A 36 6.61 3.30 -6.77
CA ILE A 36 6.81 3.54 -5.34
C ILE A 36 5.93 2.59 -4.53
N CYS A 37 6.56 1.64 -3.83
CA CYS A 37 5.90 0.54 -3.16
C CYS A 37 5.70 0.82 -1.67
N LEU A 38 4.45 0.71 -1.18
CA LEU A 38 4.12 0.65 0.24
C LEU A 38 3.71 -0.77 0.65
N PRO A 39 4.21 -1.26 1.80
CA PRO A 39 3.95 -2.59 2.29
C PRO A 39 2.56 -2.75 2.93
N ALA A 40 2.17 -4.00 3.18
CA ALA A 40 1.04 -4.33 4.04
C ALA A 40 1.32 -3.94 5.51
N MET A 41 0.26 -3.90 6.33
CA MET A 41 0.35 -3.63 7.77
C MET A 41 1.33 -4.60 8.44
N GLY A 42 2.28 -4.05 9.20
CA GLY A 42 3.29 -4.81 9.93
C GLY A 42 4.36 -5.51 9.08
N VAL A 43 4.35 -5.34 7.77
CA VAL A 43 5.31 -5.97 6.85
C VAL A 43 6.46 -5.01 6.55
N ARG A 44 7.69 -5.52 6.59
CA ARG A 44 8.90 -4.76 6.25
C ARG A 44 9.03 -4.60 4.74
N GLY A 45 9.60 -3.50 4.28
CA GLY A 45 9.90 -3.24 2.88
C GLY A 45 10.78 -4.34 2.25
N SER A 46 11.74 -4.87 3.00
CA SER A 46 12.62 -5.96 2.55
C SER A 46 11.88 -7.24 2.10
N PHE A 47 10.65 -7.45 2.56
CA PHE A 47 9.80 -8.57 2.09
C PHE A 47 9.52 -8.52 0.58
N TYR A 48 9.55 -7.32 -0.02
CA TYR A 48 9.25 -7.10 -1.44
C TYR A 48 10.51 -7.08 -2.32
N ALA A 49 11.68 -7.45 -1.80
CA ALA A 49 12.95 -7.38 -2.54
C ALA A 49 12.92 -8.16 -3.86
N ASP A 50 12.41 -9.41 -3.85
CA ASP A 50 12.30 -10.23 -5.08
C ASP A 50 11.36 -9.59 -6.10
N PHE A 51 10.22 -9.08 -5.66
CA PHE A 51 9.27 -8.36 -6.52
C PHE A 51 9.91 -7.09 -7.11
N ALA A 52 10.58 -6.29 -6.29
CA ALA A 52 11.26 -5.08 -6.73
C ALA A 52 12.37 -5.38 -7.77
N GLN A 53 13.13 -6.45 -7.59
CA GLN A 53 14.13 -6.90 -8.56
C GLN A 53 13.51 -7.32 -9.89
N HIS A 54 12.35 -7.98 -9.87
CA HIS A 54 11.64 -8.36 -11.10
C HIS A 54 11.11 -7.13 -11.84
N LEU A 55 10.51 -6.16 -11.14
CA LEU A 55 10.09 -4.90 -11.75
C LEU A 55 11.27 -4.10 -12.31
N ARG A 56 12.40 -4.07 -11.59
CA ARG A 56 13.63 -3.45 -12.10
C ARG A 56 14.09 -4.10 -13.40
N LYS A 57 14.10 -5.44 -13.45
CA LYS A 57 14.46 -6.18 -14.68
C LYS A 57 13.47 -5.92 -15.82
N ALA A 58 12.23 -5.61 -15.53
CA ALA A 58 11.23 -5.19 -16.50
C ALA A 58 11.38 -3.72 -16.95
N GLY A 59 12.42 -3.00 -16.48
CA GLY A 59 12.78 -1.66 -16.93
C GLY A 59 12.22 -0.52 -16.09
N PHE A 60 11.77 -0.77 -14.86
CA PHE A 60 11.24 0.27 -13.97
C PHE A 60 12.22 0.61 -12.84
N HIS A 61 12.31 1.88 -12.48
CA HIS A 61 12.85 2.23 -11.16
C HIS A 61 11.86 1.80 -10.09
N VAL A 62 12.36 1.28 -8.98
CA VAL A 62 11.50 0.85 -7.87
C VAL A 62 12.03 1.45 -6.57
N ALA A 63 11.13 2.05 -5.78
CA ALA A 63 11.42 2.52 -4.43
C ALA A 63 10.49 1.80 -3.46
N VAL A 64 11.04 1.05 -2.52
CA VAL A 64 10.26 0.34 -1.50
C VAL A 64 10.48 1.00 -0.15
N ALA A 65 9.40 1.43 0.50
CA ALA A 65 9.43 2.08 1.80
C ALA A 65 9.00 1.14 2.92
N ASP A 66 9.36 1.49 4.15
CA ASP A 66 8.72 0.98 5.35
C ASP A 66 7.62 1.95 5.80
N LEU A 67 6.55 1.43 6.38
CA LEU A 67 5.55 2.27 7.05
C LEU A 67 6.11 2.80 8.38
N ARG A 68 5.59 3.94 8.84
CA ARG A 68 5.92 4.53 10.15
C ARG A 68 5.79 3.47 11.25
N GLY A 69 6.80 3.37 12.09
CA GLY A 69 6.87 2.38 13.16
C GLY A 69 7.49 1.04 12.80
N ILE A 70 7.73 0.77 11.50
CA ILE A 70 8.26 -0.51 11.01
C ILE A 70 9.72 -0.32 10.57
N ASP A 71 10.52 -1.34 10.78
CA ASP A 71 11.92 -1.55 10.36
C ASP A 71 12.79 -0.28 10.37
N SER A 72 12.97 0.39 9.23
CA SER A 72 13.84 1.56 9.09
C SER A 72 13.30 2.85 9.75
N SER A 73 12.03 2.88 10.17
CA SER A 73 11.45 4.04 10.84
C SER A 73 12.18 4.35 12.14
N SER A 74 12.45 5.63 12.42
CA SER A 74 13.12 6.08 13.66
C SER A 74 12.23 6.06 14.89
N VAL A 75 10.94 5.77 14.74
CA VAL A 75 9.98 5.63 15.85
C VAL A 75 9.41 4.23 15.92
N ARG A 76 8.91 3.85 17.11
CA ARG A 76 8.18 2.60 17.34
C ARG A 76 6.91 2.89 18.13
N ALA A 77 5.84 2.21 17.73
CA ALA A 77 4.58 2.28 18.47
C ALA A 77 4.78 1.82 19.92
N SER A 78 4.29 2.62 20.86
CA SER A 78 4.37 2.35 22.29
C SER A 78 3.34 3.20 23.03
N ARG A 79 3.25 3.05 24.36
CA ARG A 79 2.39 3.90 25.18
C ARG A 79 2.77 5.39 25.10
N ALA A 80 4.06 5.67 24.89
CA ALA A 80 4.59 7.04 24.80
C ALA A 80 4.69 7.57 23.36
N CYS A 81 4.54 6.72 22.34
CA CYS A 81 4.66 7.09 20.94
C CYS A 81 3.45 6.54 20.16
N ASP A 82 2.54 7.44 19.83
CA ASP A 82 1.34 7.16 19.06
C ASP A 82 1.34 7.96 17.76
N PHE A 83 0.79 7.38 16.72
CA PHE A 83 0.58 7.98 15.40
C PHE A 83 -0.55 7.25 14.68
N GLY A 84 -1.13 7.89 13.66
CA GLY A 84 -2.24 7.35 12.89
C GLY A 84 -2.02 7.51 11.38
N TYR A 85 -3.12 7.37 10.64
CA TYR A 85 -3.07 7.58 9.19
C TYR A 85 -2.74 9.04 8.86
N ALA A 86 -3.14 10.02 9.68
CA ALA A 86 -2.83 11.44 9.44
C ALA A 86 -1.31 11.68 9.36
N GLU A 87 -0.53 11.16 10.31
CA GLU A 87 0.93 11.30 10.28
C GLU A 87 1.54 10.66 9.04
N ILE A 88 1.05 9.48 8.65
CA ILE A 88 1.53 8.78 7.44
C ILE A 88 1.17 9.58 6.19
N LEU A 89 -0.10 9.95 6.03
CA LEU A 89 -0.62 10.61 4.82
C LEU A 89 -0.13 12.04 4.64
N GLU A 90 0.01 12.80 5.73
CA GLU A 90 0.26 14.23 5.68
C GLU A 90 1.72 14.62 5.97
N ARG A 91 2.54 13.66 6.47
CA ARG A 91 3.95 13.93 6.82
C ARG A 91 4.90 12.96 6.13
N ASP A 92 4.67 11.64 6.22
CA ASP A 92 5.61 10.65 5.66
C ASP A 92 5.52 10.60 4.14
N LEU A 93 4.31 10.42 3.57
CA LEU A 93 4.14 10.22 2.13
C LEU A 93 4.55 11.46 1.30
N PRO A 94 4.30 12.72 1.73
CA PRO A 94 4.87 13.89 1.06
C PRO A 94 6.40 13.89 1.04
N ALA A 95 7.05 13.58 2.16
CA ALA A 95 8.52 13.55 2.26
C ALA A 95 9.12 12.42 1.41
N LEU A 96 8.49 11.24 1.46
CA LEU A 96 8.86 10.07 0.68
C LEU A 96 8.76 10.35 -0.83
N THR A 97 7.62 10.88 -1.29
CA THR A 97 7.41 11.19 -2.73
C THR A 97 8.35 12.26 -3.23
N ALA A 98 8.63 13.28 -2.41
CA ALA A 98 9.62 14.32 -2.73
C ALA A 98 11.03 13.73 -2.86
N CYS A 99 11.45 12.86 -1.94
CA CYS A 99 12.75 12.18 -1.98
C CYS A 99 12.88 11.33 -3.26
N VAL A 100 11.86 10.56 -3.64
CA VAL A 100 11.87 9.76 -4.87
C VAL A 100 11.91 10.65 -6.11
N ARG A 101 11.16 11.76 -6.14
CA ARG A 101 11.18 12.71 -7.25
C ARG A 101 12.55 13.37 -7.42
N GLN A 102 13.21 13.69 -6.33
CA GLN A 102 14.58 14.23 -6.36
C GLN A 102 15.58 13.19 -6.91
N ARG A 103 15.41 11.93 -6.58
CA ARG A 103 16.27 10.83 -7.04
C ARG A 103 16.04 10.48 -8.51
N PHE A 104 14.80 10.55 -9.00
CA PHE A 104 14.39 10.23 -10.36
C PHE A 104 13.57 11.37 -10.98
N PRO A 105 14.19 12.51 -11.32
CA PRO A 105 13.46 13.69 -11.75
C PRO A 105 12.77 13.55 -13.11
N ALA A 106 13.25 12.65 -13.98
CA ALA A 106 12.70 12.41 -15.31
C ALA A 106 11.66 11.27 -15.35
N GLY A 107 11.56 10.46 -14.29
CA GLY A 107 10.68 9.30 -14.27
C GLY A 107 9.26 9.63 -13.82
N SER A 108 8.25 9.23 -14.60
CA SER A 108 6.84 9.30 -14.19
C SER A 108 6.61 8.42 -12.97
N GLN A 109 5.92 8.94 -11.95
CA GLN A 109 5.70 8.19 -10.70
C GLN A 109 4.38 7.41 -10.76
N TYR A 110 4.42 6.14 -10.33
CA TYR A 110 3.28 5.28 -10.09
C TYR A 110 3.30 4.78 -8.65
N PHE A 111 2.17 4.91 -7.97
CA PHE A 111 2.03 4.41 -6.60
C PHE A 111 1.55 2.97 -6.61
N LEU A 112 2.27 2.12 -5.91
CA LEU A 112 1.92 0.71 -5.74
C LEU A 112 1.78 0.41 -4.25
N GLY A 113 0.67 -0.18 -3.85
CA GLY A 113 0.49 -0.57 -2.46
C GLY A 113 -0.09 -1.96 -2.31
N HIS A 114 0.49 -2.70 -1.37
CA HIS A 114 -0.04 -3.98 -0.95
C HIS A 114 -0.93 -3.81 0.28
N SER A 115 -2.16 -4.34 0.22
CA SER A 115 -3.08 -4.37 1.37
C SER A 115 -3.29 -2.96 1.96
N LEU A 116 -2.89 -2.72 3.21
CA LEU A 116 -2.95 -1.40 3.85
C LEU A 116 -2.17 -0.34 3.07
N GLY A 117 -0.99 -0.68 2.52
CA GLY A 117 -0.21 0.26 1.71
C GLY A 117 -0.97 0.78 0.50
N GLY A 118 -1.82 -0.05 -0.12
CA GLY A 118 -2.69 0.40 -1.21
C GLY A 118 -3.82 1.31 -0.74
N GLN A 119 -4.38 1.06 0.44
CA GLN A 119 -5.37 1.97 1.03
C GLN A 119 -4.74 3.35 1.32
N LEU A 120 -3.54 3.37 1.93
CA LEU A 120 -2.83 4.62 2.23
C LEU A 120 -2.48 5.40 0.96
N TRP A 121 -1.96 4.74 -0.09
CA TRP A 121 -1.73 5.39 -1.37
C TRP A 121 -3.01 5.91 -2.03
N ALA A 122 -4.12 5.17 -1.92
CA ALA A 122 -5.40 5.62 -2.43
C ALA A 122 -5.87 6.91 -1.74
N LEU A 123 -5.76 6.98 -0.42
CA LEU A 123 -6.10 8.15 0.37
C LEU A 123 -5.17 9.32 0.03
N TYR A 124 -3.86 9.10 0.00
CA TYR A 124 -2.89 10.14 -0.32
C TYR A 124 -3.09 10.70 -1.73
N LEU A 125 -3.20 9.83 -2.74
CA LEU A 125 -3.39 10.27 -4.13
C LEU A 125 -4.72 10.98 -4.33
N SER A 126 -5.77 10.60 -3.58
CA SER A 126 -7.07 11.28 -3.66
C SER A 126 -7.03 12.71 -3.15
N ALA A 127 -6.18 13.00 -2.17
CA ALA A 127 -5.93 14.34 -1.65
C ALA A 127 -4.88 15.10 -2.48
N ASN A 128 -4.01 14.40 -3.21
CA ASN A 128 -2.89 14.94 -3.99
C ASN A 128 -2.86 14.34 -5.42
N PRO A 129 -3.86 14.62 -6.27
CA PRO A 129 -4.06 13.89 -7.53
C PRO A 129 -2.95 14.07 -8.57
N VAL A 130 -2.08 15.06 -8.40
CA VAL A 130 -0.92 15.31 -9.29
C VAL A 130 0.35 14.61 -8.81
N ALA A 131 0.30 13.90 -7.68
CA ALA A 131 1.50 13.28 -7.08
C ALA A 131 1.98 12.05 -7.88
N ALA A 132 1.09 11.38 -8.61
CA ALA A 132 1.45 10.24 -9.46
C ALA A 132 0.54 10.13 -10.70
N GLU A 133 1.00 9.43 -11.71
CA GLU A 133 0.27 9.18 -12.96
C GLU A 133 -0.79 8.07 -12.79
N GLY A 134 -0.61 7.18 -11.84
CA GLY A 134 -1.57 6.10 -11.58
C GLY A 134 -1.33 5.39 -10.26
N LEU A 135 -2.32 4.56 -9.90
CA LEU A 135 -2.35 3.80 -8.66
C LEU A 135 -2.47 2.30 -8.96
N ILE A 136 -1.62 1.51 -8.32
CA ILE A 136 -1.61 0.06 -8.42
C ILE A 136 -1.93 -0.52 -7.04
N LEU A 137 -3.03 -1.22 -6.96
CA LEU A 137 -3.53 -1.86 -5.75
C LEU A 137 -3.31 -3.37 -5.84
N ILE A 138 -2.53 -3.95 -4.94
CA ILE A 138 -2.33 -5.40 -4.88
C ILE A 138 -2.93 -5.93 -3.58
N ALA A 139 -3.89 -6.84 -3.69
CA ALA A 139 -4.58 -7.43 -2.54
C ALA A 139 -5.08 -6.37 -1.53
N SER A 140 -5.46 -5.18 -2.04
CA SER A 140 -5.96 -4.07 -1.23
C SER A 140 -7.47 -4.06 -1.25
N CYS A 141 -8.08 -3.85 -0.09
CA CYS A 141 -9.52 -3.90 0.05
C CYS A 141 -10.04 -2.84 1.03
N ASN A 142 -11.34 -2.57 0.99
CA ASN A 142 -12.03 -1.91 2.10
C ASN A 142 -12.28 -2.96 3.20
N VAL A 143 -11.75 -2.73 4.39
CA VAL A 143 -11.79 -3.72 5.47
C VAL A 143 -13.13 -3.81 6.19
N HIS A 144 -14.21 -3.22 5.65
CA HIS A 144 -15.55 -3.30 6.22
C HIS A 144 -15.96 -4.76 6.42
N TYR A 145 -16.29 -5.14 7.66
CA TYR A 145 -16.57 -6.52 8.06
C TYR A 145 -17.62 -7.23 7.19
N ARG A 146 -18.57 -6.49 6.61
CA ARG A 146 -19.58 -7.03 5.70
C ARG A 146 -19.04 -7.48 4.34
N GLY A 147 -17.78 -7.17 4.02
CA GLY A 147 -17.10 -7.69 2.84
C GLY A 147 -16.74 -9.19 2.94
N TRP A 148 -16.75 -9.75 4.13
CA TRP A 148 -16.55 -11.18 4.39
C TRP A 148 -17.86 -11.95 4.46
N HIS A 149 -17.83 -13.23 4.08
CA HIS A 149 -18.99 -14.13 4.20
C HIS A 149 -19.30 -14.42 5.67
N TRP A 150 -20.55 -14.78 5.93
CA TRP A 150 -20.95 -15.33 7.22
C TRP A 150 -20.35 -16.77 7.38
N PRO A 151 -19.78 -17.16 8.54
CA PRO A 151 -19.67 -16.41 9.80
C PRO A 151 -18.42 -15.54 9.92
N THR A 152 -17.46 -15.60 8.99
CA THR A 152 -16.13 -14.91 9.05
C THR A 152 -16.25 -13.42 9.31
N ARG A 153 -17.31 -12.76 8.83
CA ARG A 153 -17.54 -11.33 9.07
C ARG A 153 -17.57 -10.95 10.55
N TRP A 154 -18.12 -11.81 11.38
CA TRP A 154 -18.20 -11.57 12.82
C TRP A 154 -16.85 -11.77 13.52
N TYR A 155 -16.06 -12.71 13.01
CA TYR A 155 -14.66 -12.86 13.47
C TYR A 155 -13.85 -11.60 13.14
N VAL A 156 -13.96 -11.07 11.91
CA VAL A 156 -13.27 -9.84 11.49
C VAL A 156 -13.69 -8.65 12.34
N LEU A 157 -15.00 -8.49 12.60
CA LEU A 157 -15.51 -7.43 13.47
C LEU A 157 -15.02 -7.60 14.90
N GLY A 158 -15.09 -8.81 15.46
CA GLY A 158 -14.62 -9.11 16.82
C GLY A 158 -13.12 -8.84 16.98
N MET A 159 -12.32 -9.23 15.99
CA MET A 159 -10.89 -8.92 15.94
C MET A 159 -10.63 -7.40 15.96
N ALA A 160 -11.34 -6.64 15.11
CA ALA A 160 -11.18 -5.19 15.04
C ALA A 160 -11.54 -4.51 16.38
N LEU A 161 -12.63 -4.93 17.02
CA LEU A 161 -13.04 -4.42 18.33
C LEU A 161 -12.02 -4.78 19.42
N THR A 162 -11.50 -6.00 19.41
CA THR A 162 -10.47 -6.44 20.37
C THR A 162 -9.18 -5.63 20.20
N MET A 163 -8.68 -5.47 18.97
CA MET A 163 -7.49 -4.67 18.70
C MET A 163 -7.67 -3.21 19.13
N ARG A 164 -8.85 -2.63 18.84
CA ARG A 164 -9.20 -1.26 19.26
C ARG A 164 -9.19 -1.12 20.78
N SER A 165 -9.77 -2.08 21.50
CA SER A 165 -9.81 -2.10 22.96
C SER A 165 -8.41 -2.26 23.56
N LEU A 166 -7.60 -3.16 23.02
CA LEU A 166 -6.19 -3.32 23.42
C LEU A 166 -5.39 -2.03 23.21
N GLY A 167 -5.54 -1.38 22.05
CA GLY A 167 -4.90 -0.09 21.78
C GLY A 167 -5.30 0.99 22.77
N PHE A 168 -6.56 1.03 23.16
CA PHE A 168 -7.05 1.97 24.17
C PHE A 168 -6.43 1.71 25.55
N VAL A 169 -6.38 0.45 26.00
CA VAL A 169 -5.89 0.08 27.35
C VAL A 169 -4.36 0.15 27.43
N LEU A 170 -3.66 -0.40 26.44
CA LEU A 170 -2.19 -0.51 26.44
C LEU A 170 -1.50 0.72 25.88
N GLY A 171 -2.18 1.53 25.06
CA GLY A 171 -1.61 2.64 24.30
C GLY A 171 -0.96 2.23 22.95
N TYR A 172 -0.91 0.95 22.64
CA TYR A 172 -0.43 0.33 21.39
C TYR A 172 -1.03 -1.08 21.27
N VAL A 173 -0.85 -1.72 20.11
CA VAL A 173 -1.32 -3.10 19.88
C VAL A 173 -0.12 -3.99 19.57
N PRO A 174 0.21 -4.97 20.43
CA PRO A 174 1.29 -5.93 20.18
C PRO A 174 0.83 -7.03 19.21
N GLY A 175 0.58 -6.68 17.95
CA GLY A 175 0.02 -7.58 16.95
C GLY A 175 0.95 -8.75 16.62
N ASP A 176 2.27 -8.54 16.69
CA ASP A 176 3.29 -9.57 16.58
C ASP A 176 3.08 -10.74 17.56
N ARG A 177 2.65 -10.44 18.81
CA ARG A 177 2.31 -11.45 19.84
C ARG A 177 0.95 -12.09 19.61
N LEU A 178 0.07 -11.43 18.87
CA LEU A 178 -1.28 -11.91 18.55
C LEU A 178 -1.35 -12.65 17.20
N GLY A 179 -0.22 -12.75 16.47
CA GLY A 179 -0.14 -13.40 15.15
C GLY A 179 -0.80 -12.60 14.03
N PHE A 180 -0.99 -11.28 14.21
CA PHE A 180 -1.55 -10.38 13.21
C PHE A 180 -0.80 -9.06 13.18
N ALA A 181 -0.30 -8.66 12.00
CA ALA A 181 0.46 -7.44 11.79
C ALA A 181 1.74 -7.37 12.65
N GLY A 182 2.27 -6.17 12.89
CA GLY A 182 3.40 -5.91 13.78
C GLY A 182 2.95 -5.34 15.12
N THR A 183 3.86 -4.65 15.83
CA THR A 183 3.48 -3.76 16.92
C THR A 183 2.94 -2.46 16.33
N GLU A 184 1.64 -2.24 16.45
CA GLU A 184 0.93 -1.14 15.78
C GLU A 184 0.58 -0.01 16.77
N ALA A 185 0.62 1.22 16.28
CA ALA A 185 0.20 2.38 17.06
C ALA A 185 -1.32 2.36 17.29
N ARG A 186 -1.72 2.85 18.47
CA ARG A 186 -3.13 2.90 18.87
C ARG A 186 -4.00 3.61 17.83
N THR A 187 -3.53 4.73 17.29
CA THR A 187 -4.32 5.53 16.34
C THR A 187 -4.34 4.88 14.96
N VAL A 188 -3.28 4.20 14.50
CA VAL A 188 -3.33 3.35 13.29
C VAL A 188 -4.43 2.30 13.40
N VAL A 189 -4.49 1.58 14.53
CA VAL A 189 -5.52 0.57 14.77
C VAL A 189 -6.91 1.19 14.91
N ARG A 190 -7.03 2.40 15.50
CA ARG A 190 -8.29 3.14 15.56
C ARG A 190 -8.82 3.44 14.16
N ASP A 191 -8.00 3.98 13.26
CA ASP A 191 -8.39 4.34 11.90
C ASP A 191 -8.76 3.08 11.09
N TRP A 192 -7.93 2.03 11.18
CA TRP A 192 -8.20 0.74 10.54
C TRP A 192 -9.50 0.09 11.06
N SER A 193 -9.70 0.05 12.38
CA SER A 193 -10.90 -0.52 12.97
C SER A 193 -12.14 0.31 12.70
N HIS A 194 -12.02 1.64 12.58
CA HIS A 194 -13.12 2.51 12.16
C HIS A 194 -13.60 2.14 10.75
N ASN A 195 -12.66 1.98 9.79
CA ASN A 195 -13.00 1.49 8.45
C ASN A 195 -13.62 0.09 8.50
N CYS A 196 -13.13 -0.82 9.37
CA CYS A 196 -13.71 -2.15 9.53
C CYS A 196 -15.17 -2.11 10.00
N MET A 197 -15.51 -1.21 10.92
CA MET A 197 -16.88 -1.10 11.46
C MET A 197 -17.83 -0.37 10.51
N THR A 198 -17.36 0.69 9.83
CA THR A 198 -18.22 1.62 9.09
C THR A 198 -18.11 1.51 7.58
N GLY A 199 -17.01 0.95 7.08
CA GLY A 199 -16.65 0.98 5.67
C GLY A 199 -16.13 2.34 5.17
N ARG A 200 -16.00 3.35 6.04
CA ARG A 200 -15.61 4.72 5.70
C ARG A 200 -14.17 5.00 6.11
N TYR A 201 -13.52 5.86 5.35
CA TYR A 201 -12.18 6.39 5.67
C TYR A 201 -12.31 7.75 6.36
N GLU A 202 -12.54 7.70 7.66
CA GLU A 202 -12.50 8.87 8.54
C GLU A 202 -11.20 8.82 9.35
N VAL A 203 -10.21 9.58 8.87
CA VAL A 203 -8.86 9.59 9.44
C VAL A 203 -8.83 10.47 10.68
N ALA A 204 -8.40 9.90 11.80
CA ALA A 204 -8.27 10.63 13.05
C ALA A 204 -7.27 11.79 12.91
N ASN A 205 -7.63 12.94 13.45
CA ASN A 205 -6.80 14.16 13.46
C ASN A 205 -6.50 14.77 12.08
N SER A 206 -7.19 14.34 11.02
CA SER A 206 -7.11 14.94 9.70
C SER A 206 -8.36 15.78 9.40
N PRO A 207 -8.22 16.99 8.82
CA PRO A 207 -9.35 17.78 8.37
C PRO A 207 -9.89 17.34 7.00
N ILE A 208 -9.22 16.38 6.33
CA ILE A 208 -9.53 15.98 4.96
C ILE A 208 -10.67 14.97 4.94
N ASP A 209 -11.71 15.24 4.15
CA ASP A 209 -12.74 14.25 3.83
C ASP A 209 -12.24 13.30 2.73
N TYR A 210 -11.56 12.22 3.17
CA TYR A 210 -11.01 11.22 2.27
C TYR A 210 -12.09 10.43 1.52
N GLU A 211 -13.29 10.25 2.07
CA GLU A 211 -14.39 9.61 1.35
C GLU A 211 -14.82 10.44 0.13
N ALA A 212 -14.94 11.73 0.29
CA ALA A 212 -15.27 12.63 -0.81
C ALA A 212 -14.08 12.76 -1.79
N ALA A 213 -12.85 12.77 -1.30
CA ALA A 213 -11.65 12.83 -2.13
C ALA A 213 -11.51 11.58 -3.04
N LEU A 214 -11.70 10.37 -2.51
CA LEU A 214 -11.68 9.13 -3.28
C LEU A 214 -12.69 9.14 -4.44
N GLN A 215 -13.89 9.69 -4.23
CA GLN A 215 -14.92 9.78 -5.27
C GLN A 215 -14.53 10.73 -6.42
N ARG A 216 -13.74 11.76 -6.13
CA ARG A 216 -13.27 12.76 -7.11
C ARG A 216 -11.95 12.39 -7.78
N LEU A 217 -11.23 11.39 -7.27
CA LEU A 217 -9.97 10.96 -7.87
C LEU A 217 -10.20 10.52 -9.32
N ALA A 218 -9.51 11.19 -10.26
CA ALA A 218 -9.62 10.94 -11.70
C ALA A 218 -8.31 10.38 -12.30
N ARG A 219 -7.54 9.63 -11.51
CA ARG A 219 -6.33 8.93 -11.97
C ARG A 219 -6.61 7.48 -12.33
N PRO A 220 -5.90 6.90 -13.32
CA PRO A 220 -6.05 5.50 -13.67
C PRO A 220 -5.63 4.59 -12.49
N ILE A 221 -6.36 3.50 -12.31
CA ILE A 221 -6.14 2.54 -11.24
C ILE A 221 -6.08 1.13 -11.80
N LEU A 222 -5.02 0.39 -11.46
CA LEU A 222 -4.93 -1.05 -11.65
C LEU A 222 -5.17 -1.74 -10.31
N ALA A 223 -6.14 -2.64 -10.25
CA ALA A 223 -6.41 -3.45 -9.06
C ALA A 223 -6.12 -4.92 -9.34
N ILE A 224 -5.13 -5.47 -8.66
CA ILE A 224 -4.75 -6.88 -8.72
C ILE A 224 -5.24 -7.58 -7.45
N SER A 225 -6.04 -8.64 -7.61
CA SER A 225 -6.58 -9.41 -6.49
C SER A 225 -6.53 -10.91 -6.77
N PHE A 226 -6.67 -11.72 -5.72
CA PHE A 226 -6.57 -13.16 -5.78
C PHE A 226 -7.86 -13.78 -5.24
N GLU A 227 -8.42 -14.74 -5.97
CA GLU A 227 -9.70 -15.36 -5.61
C GLU A 227 -9.65 -16.06 -4.25
N THR A 228 -8.49 -16.61 -3.90
CA THR A 228 -8.26 -17.37 -2.66
C THR A 228 -7.80 -16.51 -1.48
N ASP A 229 -7.74 -15.19 -1.64
CA ASP A 229 -7.27 -14.29 -0.60
C ASP A 229 -8.31 -14.13 0.52
N ILE A 230 -7.99 -14.62 1.71
CA ILE A 230 -8.87 -14.55 2.88
C ILE A 230 -8.80 -13.20 3.59
N TYR A 231 -7.71 -12.42 3.40
CA TYR A 231 -7.53 -11.09 3.99
C TYR A 231 -8.11 -9.98 3.14
N ALA A 232 -8.16 -10.19 1.81
CA ALA A 232 -8.77 -9.27 0.87
C ALA A 232 -9.73 -10.04 -0.08
N PRO A 233 -10.85 -10.61 0.45
CA PRO A 233 -11.77 -11.37 -0.37
C PRO A 233 -12.41 -10.50 -1.45
N PRO A 234 -12.87 -11.09 -2.56
CA PRO A 234 -13.40 -10.38 -3.72
C PRO A 234 -14.38 -9.24 -3.38
N ASN A 235 -15.35 -9.50 -2.51
CA ASN A 235 -16.34 -8.49 -2.12
C ASN A 235 -15.71 -7.27 -1.40
N SER A 236 -14.67 -7.50 -0.59
CA SER A 236 -13.96 -6.41 0.11
C SER A 236 -13.13 -5.57 -0.85
N VAL A 237 -12.50 -6.20 -1.86
CA VAL A 237 -11.83 -5.52 -2.96
C VAL A 237 -12.84 -4.67 -3.74
N ASP A 238 -13.95 -5.26 -4.17
CA ASP A 238 -15.00 -4.55 -4.90
C ASP A 238 -15.57 -3.37 -4.10
N ASN A 239 -15.68 -3.49 -2.77
CA ASN A 239 -16.10 -2.39 -1.89
C ASN A 239 -15.10 -1.22 -1.89
N LEU A 240 -13.79 -1.48 -2.00
CA LEU A 240 -12.80 -0.42 -2.18
C LEU A 240 -12.94 0.22 -3.57
N LEU A 241 -13.02 -0.59 -4.62
CA LEU A 241 -13.06 -0.10 -6.00
C LEU A 241 -14.30 0.75 -6.30
N ARG A 242 -15.44 0.47 -5.67
CA ARG A 242 -16.66 1.29 -5.79
C ARG A 242 -16.52 2.72 -5.24
N LYS A 243 -15.47 3.02 -4.47
CA LYS A 243 -15.20 4.36 -3.97
C LYS A 243 -14.61 5.28 -5.05
N PHE A 244 -13.97 4.72 -6.06
CA PHE A 244 -13.32 5.45 -7.16
C PHE A 244 -14.32 5.73 -8.30
N ARG A 245 -15.20 6.71 -8.11
CA ARG A 245 -16.28 6.99 -9.07
C ARG A 245 -15.80 7.71 -10.34
N SER A 246 -14.75 8.49 -10.24
CA SER A 246 -14.20 9.29 -11.34
C SER A 246 -12.97 8.68 -12.00
N SER A 247 -12.41 7.60 -11.42
CA SER A 247 -11.24 6.91 -11.94
C SER A 247 -11.60 5.86 -13.00
N CYS A 248 -10.69 5.68 -13.97
CA CYS A 248 -10.70 4.50 -14.81
C CYS A 248 -10.05 3.33 -14.03
N VAL A 249 -10.86 2.39 -13.56
CA VAL A 249 -10.40 1.24 -12.79
C VAL A 249 -10.34 0.02 -13.67
N GLU A 250 -9.13 -0.53 -13.82
CA GLU A 250 -8.88 -1.83 -14.44
C GLU A 250 -8.65 -2.87 -13.35
N SER A 251 -9.49 -3.91 -13.30
CA SER A 251 -9.40 -4.97 -12.29
C SER A 251 -8.93 -6.27 -12.91
N ARG A 252 -7.86 -6.84 -12.35
CA ARG A 252 -7.32 -8.17 -12.67
C ARG A 252 -7.47 -9.06 -11.44
N ARG A 253 -8.42 -9.99 -11.51
CA ARG A 253 -8.64 -10.99 -10.45
C ARG A 253 -8.12 -12.33 -10.91
N PHE A 254 -7.07 -12.81 -10.27
CA PHE A 254 -6.47 -14.10 -10.59
C PHE A 254 -7.21 -15.23 -9.90
N ALA A 255 -7.68 -16.17 -10.71
CA ALA A 255 -8.31 -17.39 -10.23
C ALA A 255 -7.26 -18.35 -9.62
N LYS A 256 -7.70 -19.28 -8.80
CA LYS A 256 -6.84 -20.25 -8.11
C LYS A 256 -6.09 -21.20 -9.04
N ASP A 257 -6.58 -21.39 -10.26
CA ASP A 257 -6.04 -22.26 -11.32
C ASP A 257 -5.33 -21.47 -12.43
N HIS A 258 -5.18 -20.15 -12.28
CA HIS A 258 -4.43 -19.34 -13.23
C HIS A 258 -2.97 -19.76 -13.26
N ALA A 259 -2.43 -20.01 -14.45
CA ALA A 259 -1.03 -20.46 -14.66
C ALA A 259 -0.03 -19.50 -13.99
N GLY A 260 0.87 -20.03 -13.19
CA GLY A 260 1.85 -19.24 -12.43
C GLY A 260 1.32 -18.62 -11.15
N MET A 261 0.01 -18.75 -10.88
CA MET A 261 -0.65 -18.18 -9.68
C MET A 261 -1.26 -19.25 -8.78
N GLU A 262 -0.89 -20.51 -8.97
CA GLU A 262 -1.41 -21.63 -8.16
C GLU A 262 -1.04 -21.43 -6.68
N LYS A 263 -2.06 -21.52 -5.83
CA LYS A 263 -1.92 -21.33 -4.38
C LYS A 263 -1.38 -19.95 -3.96
N VAL A 264 -1.55 -18.94 -4.79
CA VAL A 264 -1.18 -17.57 -4.41
C VAL A 264 -2.13 -17.08 -3.32
N THR A 265 -1.56 -16.53 -2.27
CA THR A 265 -2.26 -15.98 -1.10
C THR A 265 -1.97 -14.47 -1.00
N HIS A 266 -2.55 -13.85 0.03
CA HIS A 266 -2.33 -12.45 0.35
C HIS A 266 -0.86 -11.99 0.30
N PHE A 267 0.06 -12.84 0.75
CA PHE A 267 1.50 -12.51 0.84
C PHE A 267 2.36 -13.24 -0.19
N SER A 268 1.97 -14.45 -0.60
CA SER A 268 2.87 -15.31 -1.39
C SER A 268 3.10 -14.84 -2.83
N TRP A 269 2.26 -13.94 -3.36
CA TRP A 269 2.45 -13.32 -4.68
C TRP A 269 3.80 -12.60 -4.80
N ALA A 270 4.28 -11.97 -3.73
CA ALA A 270 5.55 -11.25 -3.73
C ALA A 270 6.79 -12.17 -3.85
N LYS A 271 6.64 -13.46 -3.54
CA LYS A 271 7.70 -14.48 -3.70
C LYS A 271 7.65 -15.19 -5.07
N LYS A 272 6.54 -15.05 -5.80
CA LYS A 272 6.35 -15.54 -7.18
C LYS A 272 5.79 -14.40 -8.03
N PRO A 273 6.56 -13.32 -8.22
CA PRO A 273 6.00 -12.06 -8.65
C PRO A 273 5.78 -11.95 -10.17
N GLN A 274 6.25 -12.92 -10.99
CA GLN A 274 6.36 -12.72 -12.44
C GLN A 274 5.03 -12.30 -13.09
N VAL A 275 3.93 -13.02 -12.84
CA VAL A 275 2.61 -12.70 -13.42
C VAL A 275 2.13 -11.31 -13.01
N VAL A 276 2.38 -10.94 -11.74
CA VAL A 276 2.02 -9.60 -11.22
C VAL A 276 2.88 -8.53 -11.88
N VAL A 277 4.18 -8.78 -12.04
CA VAL A 277 5.12 -7.87 -12.71
C VAL A 277 4.73 -7.67 -14.17
N ASP A 278 4.43 -8.74 -14.92
CA ASP A 278 3.99 -8.67 -16.30
C ASP A 278 2.71 -7.84 -16.44
N THR A 279 1.72 -8.07 -15.58
CA THR A 279 0.47 -7.31 -15.54
C THR A 279 0.69 -5.82 -15.27
N ILE A 280 1.59 -5.48 -14.34
CA ILE A 280 1.95 -4.09 -14.01
C ILE A 280 2.68 -3.44 -15.18
N SER A 281 3.64 -4.15 -15.78
CA SER A 281 4.45 -3.67 -16.90
C SER A 281 3.58 -3.33 -18.10
N GLU A 282 2.72 -4.25 -18.51
CA GLU A 282 1.76 -4.04 -19.60
C GLU A 282 0.88 -2.80 -19.33
N TRP A 283 0.38 -2.68 -18.10
CA TRP A 283 -0.51 -1.58 -17.71
C TRP A 283 0.19 -0.21 -17.71
N ILE A 284 1.43 -0.11 -17.24
CA ILE A 284 2.20 1.15 -17.26
C ILE A 284 2.59 1.51 -18.70
N LEU A 285 3.16 0.58 -19.47
CA LEU A 285 3.63 0.83 -20.82
C LEU A 285 2.50 1.25 -21.77
N ALA A 286 1.33 0.64 -21.65
CA ALA A 286 0.15 1.04 -22.42
C ALA A 286 -0.27 2.50 -22.16
N ARG A 287 0.02 3.07 -21.01
CA ARG A 287 -0.31 4.45 -20.64
C ARG A 287 0.75 5.46 -21.06
N GLN A 288 2.01 5.05 -21.06
CA GLN A 288 3.10 5.89 -21.57
C GLN A 288 3.06 6.05 -23.09
N SER A 289 2.45 5.11 -23.81
CA SER A 289 2.27 5.18 -25.26
C SER A 289 1.08 6.03 -25.71
N LEU A 290 0.21 6.47 -24.79
CA LEU A 290 -0.90 7.37 -25.13
C LEU A 290 -0.38 8.80 -25.24
N PRO A 291 -0.72 9.56 -26.33
CA PRO A 291 -0.35 10.97 -26.43
C PRO A 291 -0.98 11.76 -25.24
N GLU A 292 -0.22 12.70 -24.70
CA GLU A 292 -0.72 13.64 -23.70
C GLU A 292 -2.01 14.31 -24.24
N ARG A 293 -3.10 14.18 -23.49
CA ARG A 293 -4.39 14.82 -23.82
C ARG A 293 -4.49 16.19 -23.19
#